data_81cad325588104ecd3ee8f2763145ba5
#
_entry.id   81cad325588104ecd3ee8f2763145ba5
#
_cell.length_a   1.000
_cell.length_b   1.000
_cell.length_c   1.000
_cell.angle_alpha   90.00
_cell.angle_beta   90.00
_cell.angle_gamma   90.00
#
_symmetry.space_group_name_H-M   'P 1'
#
loop_
_entity.id
_entity.type
_entity.pdbx_description
1 polymer ?
#
loop_
_entity_poly.entity_id
_entity_poly.type
_entity_poly.pdbx_seq_one_letter_code
_entity_poly.pdbx_strand_id
1 'polypeptide(L)'
;FYLRRPISVCDWDETRVTLLYKVVGGGTDWLSRCPAGQTLDALSGCGNGFDVAACGAAVLLIGGGIGIPPMYGLAKRLLSAGKTPVAVLGFNTAAERFCEAEFQALGVETIVATADGSYGVRGFVTDALPEQFDTLCACGPLPMLRALCARTDRPGQLSLEARMGCGFGACMGCTIDTV
;
A
#
# COMPACT_ATOMS: atom_id res chain seq x y z
N PHE A 1 -18.98 6.56 15.90
CA PHE A 1 -18.66 5.14 15.74
C PHE A 1 -17.71 4.72 16.86
N TYR A 2 -17.98 3.62 17.54
CA TYR A 2 -17.24 3.18 18.73
C TYR A 2 -15.84 2.60 18.38
N LEU A 3 -15.68 1.99 17.22
CA LEU A 3 -14.41 1.40 16.82
C LEU A 3 -13.67 2.31 15.84
N ARG A 4 -12.36 2.43 16.01
CA ARG A 4 -11.46 3.07 15.07
C ARG A 4 -11.36 2.28 13.77
N ARG A 5 -11.01 2.96 12.69
CA ARG A 5 -10.76 2.33 11.38
C ARG A 5 -9.27 2.35 11.11
N PRO A 6 -8.64 1.19 10.85
CA PRO A 6 -7.25 1.16 10.41
C PRO A 6 -7.18 1.72 9.00
N ILE A 7 -6.36 2.75 8.81
CA ILE A 7 -6.10 3.36 7.51
C ILE A 7 -4.59 3.55 7.42
N SER A 8 -3.98 3.00 6.37
CA SER A 8 -2.56 3.17 6.12
C SER A 8 -2.25 4.59 5.69
N VAL A 9 -1.11 5.10 6.15
CA VAL A 9 -0.63 6.42 5.77
C VAL A 9 -0.12 6.37 4.34
N CYS A 10 -0.59 7.29 3.49
CA CYS A 10 -0.11 7.49 2.13
C CYS A 10 1.16 8.33 2.10
N ASP A 11 1.13 9.47 2.78
CA ASP A 11 2.25 10.41 2.87
C ASP A 11 2.16 11.22 4.15
N TRP A 12 3.28 11.78 4.59
CA TRP A 12 3.34 12.67 5.74
C TRP A 12 4.50 13.64 5.68
N ASP A 13 4.34 14.76 6.33
CA ASP A 13 5.39 15.72 6.64
C ASP A 13 5.32 16.11 8.13
N GLU A 14 6.02 17.16 8.54
CA GLU A 14 6.05 17.62 9.95
C GLU A 14 4.69 18.10 10.46
N THR A 15 3.76 18.44 9.58
CA THR A 15 2.50 19.11 9.91
C THR A 15 1.26 18.38 9.43
N ARG A 16 1.42 17.42 8.50
CA ARG A 16 0.30 16.80 7.79
C ARG A 16 0.50 15.30 7.62
N VAL A 17 -0.61 14.60 7.67
CA VAL A 17 -0.72 13.18 7.27
C VAL A 17 -1.75 13.09 6.16
N THR A 18 -1.36 12.49 5.05
CA THR A 18 -2.26 12.23 3.92
C THR A 18 -2.75 10.79 3.97
N LEU A 19 -4.05 10.63 3.97
CA LEU A 19 -4.73 9.34 3.97
C LEU A 19 -5.53 9.20 2.69
N LEU A 20 -5.36 8.08 1.97
CA LEU A 20 -6.28 7.64 0.93
C LEU A 20 -7.00 6.39 1.40
N TYR A 21 -8.30 6.36 1.28
CA TYR A 21 -9.11 5.23 1.71
C TYR A 21 -10.30 4.99 0.79
N LYS A 22 -10.76 3.76 0.76
CA LYS A 22 -11.98 3.36 0.05
C LYS A 22 -13.18 3.45 1.00
N VAL A 23 -14.28 3.98 0.53
CA VAL A 23 -15.54 3.95 1.27
C VAL A 23 -16.13 2.54 1.19
N VAL A 24 -16.05 1.80 2.29
CA VAL A 24 -16.48 0.39 2.35
C VAL A 24 -17.53 0.12 3.43
N GLY A 25 -17.88 1.10 4.23
CA GLY A 25 -18.87 0.94 5.30
C GLY A 25 -19.13 2.25 6.03
N GLY A 26 -20.05 2.23 7.00
CA GLY A 26 -20.56 3.44 7.67
C GLY A 26 -19.50 4.37 8.25
N GLY A 27 -18.38 3.83 8.78
CA GLY A 27 -17.31 4.67 9.33
C GLY A 27 -16.54 5.44 8.26
N THR A 28 -16.15 4.80 7.16
CA THR A 28 -15.47 5.46 6.03
C THR A 28 -16.43 6.35 5.23
N ASP A 29 -17.71 5.98 5.15
CA ASP A 29 -18.74 6.83 4.57
C ASP A 29 -18.96 8.11 5.39
N TRP A 30 -19.03 8.01 6.73
CA TRP A 30 -19.07 9.18 7.59
C TRP A 30 -17.83 10.07 7.40
N LEU A 31 -16.63 9.47 7.38
CA LEU A 31 -15.38 10.19 7.20
C LEU A 31 -15.34 10.94 5.86
N SER A 32 -15.87 10.34 4.77
CA SER A 32 -15.92 10.97 3.44
C SER A 32 -16.81 12.21 3.38
N ARG A 33 -17.71 12.39 4.34
CA ARG A 33 -18.62 13.53 4.46
C ARG A 33 -18.16 14.55 5.49
N CYS A 34 -17.04 14.32 6.19
CA CYS A 34 -16.51 15.29 7.14
C CYS A 34 -16.10 16.58 6.41
N PRO A 35 -16.58 17.75 6.86
CA PRO A 35 -16.15 19.01 6.28
C PRO A 35 -14.71 19.33 6.62
N ALA A 36 -14.06 20.15 5.81
CA ALA A 36 -12.74 20.69 6.12
C ALA A 36 -12.75 21.42 7.47
N GLY A 37 -11.71 21.25 8.25
CA GLY A 37 -11.60 21.80 9.61
C GLY A 37 -12.25 20.94 10.72
N GLN A 38 -12.91 19.83 10.36
CA GLN A 38 -13.43 18.91 11.37
C GLN A 38 -12.29 18.24 12.14
N THR A 39 -12.34 18.34 13.45
CA THR A 39 -11.41 17.61 14.34
C THR A 39 -11.78 16.13 14.39
N LEU A 40 -10.78 15.27 14.23
CA LEU A 40 -10.91 13.82 14.31
C LEU A 40 -10.08 13.27 15.47
N ASP A 41 -10.63 12.31 16.21
CA ASP A 41 -9.87 11.52 17.19
C ASP A 41 -9.12 10.41 16.45
N ALA A 42 -7.79 10.48 16.44
CA ALA A 42 -6.93 9.54 15.76
C ALA A 42 -5.88 8.94 16.71
N LEU A 43 -5.70 7.63 16.63
CA LEU A 43 -4.58 6.92 17.24
C LEU A 43 -3.49 6.77 16.19
N SER A 44 -2.33 7.37 16.44
CA SER A 44 -1.16 7.33 15.54
C SER A 44 -0.01 6.55 16.16
N GLY A 45 1.04 6.29 15.36
CA GLY A 45 2.21 5.54 15.81
C GLY A 45 1.94 4.05 16.04
N CYS A 46 0.87 3.51 15.44
CA CYS A 46 0.53 2.10 15.53
C CYS A 46 1.16 1.30 14.38
N GLY A 47 1.50 0.05 14.69
CA GLY A 47 2.09 -0.89 13.74
C GLY A 47 3.57 -0.65 13.46
N ASN A 48 4.13 -1.56 12.67
CA ASN A 48 5.50 -1.51 12.19
C ASN A 48 5.45 -1.21 10.69
N GLY A 49 6.08 -0.15 10.24
CA GLY A 49 6.21 0.14 8.83
C GLY A 49 7.18 -0.81 8.12
N PHE A 50 7.35 -0.64 6.83
CA PHE A 50 8.40 -1.33 6.07
C PHE A 50 9.78 -0.90 6.56
N ASP A 51 10.68 -1.86 6.75
CA ASP A 51 12.07 -1.61 7.12
C ASP A 51 12.88 -1.26 5.86
N VAL A 52 13.13 0.04 5.68
CA VAL A 52 13.92 0.56 4.55
C VAL A 52 15.38 0.09 4.62
N ALA A 53 15.93 -0.11 5.83
CA ALA A 53 17.32 -0.53 5.98
C ALA A 53 17.52 -1.99 5.53
N ALA A 54 16.53 -2.84 5.75
CA ALA A 54 16.56 -4.25 5.31
C ALA A 54 16.34 -4.42 3.79
N CYS A 55 15.95 -3.38 3.05
CA CYS A 55 15.81 -3.47 1.61
C CYS A 55 17.17 -3.39 0.89
N GLY A 56 17.29 -4.10 -0.23
CA GLY A 56 18.43 -3.96 -1.18
C GLY A 56 18.44 -2.60 -1.90
N ALA A 57 19.28 -2.47 -2.91
CA ALA A 57 19.38 -1.24 -3.71
C ALA A 57 18.19 -1.06 -4.65
N ALA A 58 17.82 -2.11 -5.38
CA ALA A 58 16.67 -2.14 -6.29
C ALA A 58 15.45 -2.71 -5.57
N VAL A 59 14.43 -1.89 -5.33
CA VAL A 59 13.24 -2.27 -4.55
C VAL A 59 12.00 -2.27 -5.43
N LEU A 60 11.34 -3.42 -5.51
CA LEU A 60 10.06 -3.55 -6.18
C LEU A 60 8.92 -3.25 -5.22
N LEU A 61 8.17 -2.20 -5.52
CA LEU A 61 6.97 -1.80 -4.78
C LEU A 61 5.74 -2.31 -5.50
N ILE A 62 4.89 -3.09 -4.83
CA ILE A 62 3.65 -3.58 -5.42
C ILE A 62 2.47 -3.13 -4.59
N GLY A 63 1.57 -2.39 -5.23
CA GLY A 63 0.31 -1.96 -4.64
C GLY A 63 -0.89 -2.52 -5.39
N GLY A 64 -1.83 -3.15 -4.68
CA GLY A 64 -3.11 -3.60 -5.24
C GLY A 64 -4.27 -2.76 -4.72
N GLY A 65 -4.97 -2.03 -5.61
CA GLY A 65 -6.09 -1.18 -5.22
C GLY A 65 -5.72 -0.24 -4.06
N ILE A 66 -6.43 -0.30 -2.95
CA ILE A 66 -6.18 0.58 -1.79
C ILE A 66 -4.86 0.26 -1.04
N GLY A 67 -4.12 -0.77 -1.43
CA GLY A 67 -2.76 -1.00 -0.97
C GLY A 67 -1.70 -0.11 -1.66
N ILE A 68 -2.05 0.65 -2.69
CA ILE A 68 -1.16 1.56 -3.41
C ILE A 68 -0.71 2.76 -2.56
N PRO A 69 -1.59 3.45 -1.82
CA PRO A 69 -1.21 4.63 -1.05
C PRO A 69 0.00 4.44 -0.13
N PRO A 70 0.10 3.40 0.72
CA PRO A 70 1.27 3.22 1.57
C PRO A 70 2.56 2.97 0.79
N MET A 71 2.49 2.44 -0.44
CA MET A 71 3.65 2.28 -1.31
C MET A 71 4.21 3.63 -1.78
N TYR A 72 3.38 4.66 -1.92
CA TYR A 72 3.83 6.00 -2.28
C TYR A 72 4.73 6.62 -1.19
N GLY A 73 4.29 6.59 0.07
CA GLY A 73 5.12 7.04 1.19
C GLY A 73 6.42 6.24 1.34
N LEU A 74 6.35 4.91 1.09
CA LEU A 74 7.54 4.06 1.09
C LEU A 74 8.50 4.43 -0.05
N ALA A 75 7.99 4.73 -1.25
CA ALA A 75 8.82 5.16 -2.38
C ALA A 75 9.63 6.41 -2.04
N LYS A 76 9.01 7.43 -1.42
CA LYS A 76 9.70 8.64 -0.96
C LYS A 76 10.85 8.33 0.01
N ARG A 77 10.60 7.44 0.98
CA ARG A 77 11.62 7.03 1.97
C ARG A 77 12.77 6.26 1.33
N LEU A 78 12.48 5.38 0.38
CA LEU A 78 13.49 4.61 -0.35
C LEU A 78 14.38 5.54 -1.20
N LEU A 79 13.78 6.49 -1.93
CA LEU A 79 14.53 7.50 -2.69
C LEU A 79 15.42 8.35 -1.78
N SER A 80 14.89 8.80 -0.62
CA SER A 80 15.67 9.55 0.37
C SER A 80 16.82 8.74 0.97
N ALA A 81 16.70 7.41 0.98
CA ALA A 81 17.75 6.48 1.41
C ALA A 81 18.72 6.07 0.27
N GLY A 82 18.62 6.73 -0.91
CA GLY A 82 19.49 6.44 -2.06
C GLY A 82 19.19 5.13 -2.77
N LYS A 83 18.00 4.55 -2.57
CA LYS A 83 17.57 3.31 -3.23
C LYS A 83 16.79 3.62 -4.51
N THR A 84 16.67 2.62 -5.37
CA THR A 84 15.99 2.73 -6.68
C THR A 84 14.70 1.92 -6.66
N PRO A 85 13.56 2.52 -6.27
CA PRO A 85 12.28 1.84 -6.32
C PRO A 85 11.71 1.80 -7.75
N VAL A 86 11.04 0.67 -8.07
CA VAL A 86 10.14 0.51 -9.23
C VAL A 86 8.77 0.16 -8.68
N ALA A 87 7.70 0.77 -9.19
CA ALA A 87 6.35 0.55 -8.71
C ALA A 87 5.51 -0.24 -9.72
N VAL A 88 4.82 -1.27 -9.24
CA VAL A 88 3.77 -2.00 -9.99
C VAL A 88 2.43 -1.76 -9.30
N LEU A 89 1.51 -1.11 -10.00
CA LEU A 89 0.20 -0.71 -9.50
C LEU A 89 -0.89 -1.57 -10.14
N GLY A 90 -1.62 -2.32 -9.32
CA GLY A 90 -2.68 -3.23 -9.78
C GLY A 90 -4.08 -2.69 -9.55
N PHE A 91 -4.91 -2.74 -10.60
CA PHE A 91 -6.31 -2.34 -10.59
C PHE A 91 -7.20 -3.37 -11.30
N ASN A 92 -8.52 -3.31 -11.11
CA ASN A 92 -9.41 -4.14 -11.91
C ASN A 92 -9.59 -3.54 -13.31
N THR A 93 -9.76 -2.21 -13.40
CA THR A 93 -10.03 -1.49 -14.66
C THR A 93 -9.26 -0.17 -14.72
N ALA A 94 -9.14 0.40 -15.91
CA ALA A 94 -8.54 1.72 -16.13
C ALA A 94 -9.24 2.85 -15.34
N ALA A 95 -10.55 2.73 -15.12
CA ALA A 95 -11.33 3.75 -14.40
C ALA A 95 -11.02 3.80 -12.89
N GLU A 96 -10.44 2.74 -12.32
CA GLU A 96 -10.07 2.67 -10.91
C GLU A 96 -8.66 3.23 -10.63
N ARG A 97 -7.91 3.68 -11.64
CA ARG A 97 -6.52 4.11 -11.50
C ARG A 97 -6.41 5.41 -10.69
N PHE A 98 -5.40 5.43 -9.85
CA PHE A 98 -4.98 6.60 -9.07
C PHE A 98 -3.49 6.47 -8.68
N CYS A 99 -2.87 7.56 -8.27
CA CYS A 99 -1.47 7.68 -7.83
C CYS A 99 -0.40 7.39 -8.89
N GLU A 100 -0.71 7.00 -10.11
CA GLU A 100 0.31 6.75 -11.16
C GLU A 100 1.15 8.00 -11.45
N ALA A 101 0.50 9.15 -11.64
CA ALA A 101 1.18 10.41 -11.90
C ALA A 101 2.04 10.87 -10.72
N GLU A 102 1.60 10.61 -9.50
CA GLU A 102 2.33 10.93 -8.28
C GLU A 102 3.63 10.12 -8.17
N PHE A 103 3.62 8.82 -8.46
CA PHE A 103 4.83 8.00 -8.51
C PHE A 103 5.78 8.48 -9.62
N GLN A 104 5.26 8.78 -10.82
CA GLN A 104 6.05 9.31 -11.93
C GLN A 104 6.67 10.67 -11.60
N ALA A 105 5.96 11.53 -10.90
CA ALA A 105 6.47 12.82 -10.44
C ALA A 105 7.62 12.70 -9.42
N LEU A 106 7.72 11.58 -8.70
CA LEU A 106 8.88 11.25 -7.86
C LEU A 106 10.08 10.73 -8.66
N GLY A 107 9.94 10.52 -9.98
CA GLY A 107 10.95 9.85 -10.80
C GLY A 107 10.97 8.34 -10.66
N VAL A 108 9.92 7.73 -10.08
CA VAL A 108 9.78 6.28 -9.92
C VAL A 108 9.23 5.67 -11.21
N GLU A 109 9.95 4.71 -11.76
CA GLU A 109 9.44 3.89 -12.85
C GLU A 109 8.14 3.20 -12.40
N THR A 110 7.06 3.38 -13.15
CA THR A 110 5.73 2.95 -12.74
C THR A 110 5.07 2.13 -13.82
N ILE A 111 4.75 0.89 -13.49
CA ILE A 111 4.06 -0.07 -14.35
C ILE A 111 2.64 -0.24 -13.81
N VAL A 112 1.64 -0.14 -14.67
CA VAL A 112 0.24 -0.37 -14.31
C VAL A 112 -0.24 -1.68 -14.91
N ALA A 113 -0.90 -2.51 -14.10
CA ALA A 113 -1.61 -3.70 -14.55
C ALA A 113 -3.11 -3.54 -14.29
N THR A 114 -3.95 -3.90 -15.29
CA THR A 114 -5.40 -3.94 -15.14
C THR A 114 -5.92 -5.33 -15.47
N ALA A 115 -6.75 -5.88 -14.59
CA ALA A 115 -7.25 -7.25 -14.74
C ALA A 115 -8.03 -7.45 -16.05
N ASP A 116 -8.78 -6.43 -16.47
CA ASP A 116 -9.55 -6.45 -17.74
C ASP A 116 -8.73 -6.08 -18.97
N GLY A 117 -7.49 -5.59 -18.80
CA GLY A 117 -6.61 -5.16 -19.90
C GLY A 117 -7.00 -3.81 -20.51
N SER A 118 -7.80 -3.02 -19.81
CA SER A 118 -8.25 -1.70 -20.31
C SER A 118 -7.13 -0.64 -20.27
N TYR A 119 -6.02 -0.89 -19.54
CA TYR A 119 -4.85 -0.03 -19.51
C TYR A 119 -3.60 -0.77 -19.02
N GLY A 120 -2.43 -0.42 -19.58
CA GLY A 120 -1.14 -0.98 -19.19
C GLY A 120 -1.02 -2.48 -19.51
N VAL A 121 -0.45 -3.22 -18.58
CA VAL A 121 -0.31 -4.68 -18.71
C VAL A 121 -1.66 -5.33 -18.42
N ARG A 122 -2.12 -6.19 -19.32
CA ARG A 122 -3.34 -6.98 -19.10
C ARG A 122 -3.05 -8.11 -18.09
N GLY A 123 -3.81 -8.17 -17.02
CA GLY A 123 -3.68 -9.20 -16.02
C GLY A 123 -3.46 -8.62 -14.61
N PHE A 124 -2.82 -9.40 -13.77
CA PHE A 124 -2.53 -9.04 -12.38
C PHE A 124 -1.10 -8.48 -12.24
N VAL A 125 -0.79 -7.94 -11.07
CA VAL A 125 0.56 -7.43 -10.77
C VAL A 125 1.66 -8.49 -10.97
N THR A 126 1.34 -9.77 -10.84
CA THR A 126 2.25 -10.89 -11.10
C THR A 126 2.63 -11.04 -12.57
N ASP A 127 1.85 -10.49 -13.48
CA ASP A 127 2.10 -10.51 -14.93
C ASP A 127 2.95 -9.30 -15.38
N ALA A 128 3.17 -8.34 -14.47
CA ALA A 128 3.88 -7.10 -14.70
C ALA A 128 5.20 -6.99 -13.89
N LEU A 129 5.68 -8.10 -13.32
CA LEU A 129 6.90 -8.09 -12.53
C LEU A 129 8.12 -7.83 -13.42
N PRO A 130 9.00 -6.88 -13.07
CA PRO A 130 10.29 -6.73 -13.73
C PRO A 130 11.21 -7.92 -13.44
N GLU A 131 12.14 -8.18 -14.34
CA GLU A 131 13.06 -9.33 -14.21
C GLU A 131 14.06 -9.17 -13.05
N GLN A 132 14.43 -7.93 -12.72
CA GLN A 132 15.50 -7.65 -11.76
C GLN A 132 15.04 -6.73 -10.65
N PHE A 133 15.14 -7.21 -9.43
CA PHE A 133 14.99 -6.45 -8.18
C PHE A 133 15.66 -7.23 -7.03
N ASP A 134 16.05 -6.54 -5.99
CA ASP A 134 16.68 -7.14 -4.81
C ASP A 134 15.65 -7.52 -3.74
N THR A 135 14.68 -6.65 -3.53
CA THR A 135 13.70 -6.78 -2.44
C THR A 135 12.30 -6.42 -2.94
N LEU A 136 11.31 -7.19 -2.53
CA LEU A 136 9.89 -6.94 -2.77
C LEU A 136 9.25 -6.27 -1.55
N CYS A 137 8.51 -5.18 -1.73
CA CYS A 137 7.61 -4.63 -0.73
C CYS A 137 6.20 -4.55 -1.31
N ALA A 138 5.23 -5.20 -0.67
CA ALA A 138 3.89 -5.28 -1.23
C ALA A 138 2.79 -5.00 -0.20
N CYS A 139 1.73 -4.33 -0.66
CA CYS A 139 0.50 -4.07 0.09
C CYS A 139 -0.72 -4.25 -0.82
N GLY A 140 -1.72 -4.98 -0.34
CA GLY A 140 -2.95 -5.21 -1.09
C GLY A 140 -3.70 -6.46 -0.64
N PRO A 141 -4.66 -6.95 -1.44
CA PRO A 141 -5.48 -8.09 -1.08
C PRO A 141 -4.67 -9.37 -0.83
N LEU A 142 -5.05 -10.16 0.16
CA LEU A 142 -4.36 -11.40 0.53
C LEU A 142 -4.13 -12.37 -0.65
N PRO A 143 -5.09 -12.57 -1.60
CA PRO A 143 -4.83 -13.41 -2.78
C PRO A 143 -3.67 -12.88 -3.64
N MET A 144 -3.53 -11.56 -3.80
CA MET A 144 -2.42 -10.94 -4.50
C MET A 144 -1.09 -11.24 -3.80
N LEU A 145 -1.04 -11.03 -2.48
CA LEU A 145 0.18 -11.29 -1.69
C LEU A 145 0.60 -12.76 -1.75
N ARG A 146 -0.36 -13.69 -1.68
CA ARG A 146 -0.09 -15.14 -1.85
C ARG A 146 0.45 -15.46 -3.24
N ALA A 147 -0.12 -14.87 -4.29
CA ALA A 147 0.35 -15.06 -5.66
C ALA A 147 1.78 -14.54 -5.85
N LEU A 148 2.13 -13.40 -5.23
CA LEU A 148 3.48 -12.86 -5.24
C LEU A 148 4.48 -13.79 -4.54
N CYS A 149 4.16 -14.30 -3.35
CA CYS A 149 5.00 -15.26 -2.64
C CYS A 149 5.23 -16.56 -3.44
N ALA A 150 4.25 -16.99 -4.22
CA ALA A 150 4.39 -18.18 -5.09
C ALA A 150 5.18 -17.89 -6.37
N ARG A 151 5.35 -16.61 -6.75
CA ARG A 151 5.97 -16.21 -8.01
C ARG A 151 7.43 -15.83 -7.88
N THR A 152 7.92 -15.48 -6.69
CA THR A 152 9.30 -15.05 -6.46
C THR A 152 9.83 -15.56 -5.13
N ASP A 153 11.10 -15.99 -5.13
CA ASP A 153 11.87 -16.36 -3.93
C ASP A 153 12.72 -15.19 -3.41
N ARG A 154 12.56 -13.99 -3.98
CA ARG A 154 13.30 -12.81 -3.52
C ARG A 154 12.84 -12.42 -2.12
N PRO A 155 13.77 -11.96 -1.26
CA PRO A 155 13.39 -11.45 0.06
C PRO A 155 12.40 -10.29 -0.06
N GLY A 156 11.47 -10.22 0.89
CA GLY A 156 10.43 -9.19 0.80
C GLY A 156 9.74 -8.92 2.12
N GLN A 157 8.96 -7.86 2.11
CA GLN A 157 8.12 -7.42 3.21
C GLN A 157 6.68 -7.24 2.72
N LEU A 158 5.72 -7.77 3.46
CA LEU A 158 4.31 -7.73 3.10
C LEU A 158 3.51 -6.98 4.17
N SER A 159 2.67 -6.06 3.73
CA SER A 159 1.66 -5.44 4.58
C SER A 159 0.36 -6.23 4.46
N LEU A 160 0.01 -6.93 5.53
CA LEU A 160 -1.17 -7.78 5.60
C LEU A 160 -2.35 -6.99 6.17
N GLU A 161 -3.47 -6.99 5.47
CA GLU A 161 -4.71 -6.38 5.93
C GLU A 161 -5.54 -7.39 6.71
N ALA A 162 -5.95 -7.00 7.93
CA ALA A 162 -6.88 -7.77 8.73
C ALA A 162 -7.96 -6.86 9.32
N ARG A 163 -9.11 -7.42 9.65
CA ARG A 163 -10.13 -6.70 10.40
C ARG A 163 -9.65 -6.48 11.82
N MET A 164 -9.50 -5.23 12.21
CA MET A 164 -9.02 -4.84 13.53
C MET A 164 -10.16 -4.41 14.44
N GLY A 165 -10.11 -4.85 15.70
CA GLY A 165 -10.99 -4.34 16.76
C GLY A 165 -10.36 -3.16 17.48
N CYS A 166 -9.28 -3.37 18.22
CA CYS A 166 -8.62 -2.32 19.03
C CYS A 166 -7.66 -1.44 18.21
N GLY A 167 -6.95 -1.97 17.23
CA GLY A 167 -5.95 -1.26 16.43
C GLY A 167 -4.59 -1.03 17.11
N PHE A 168 -4.40 -1.49 18.36
CA PHE A 168 -3.17 -1.30 19.13
C PHE A 168 -2.62 -2.57 19.79
N GLY A 169 -3.03 -3.75 19.31
CA GLY A 169 -2.43 -5.01 19.73
C GLY A 169 -3.00 -5.67 21.00
N ALA A 170 -4.02 -5.11 21.64
CA ALA A 170 -4.53 -5.65 22.91
C ALA A 170 -5.50 -6.84 22.72
N CYS A 171 -6.38 -6.82 21.72
CA CYS A 171 -7.44 -7.82 21.59
C CYS A 171 -7.04 -9.08 20.81
N MET A 172 -5.90 -9.08 20.16
CA MET A 172 -5.36 -10.19 19.33
C MET A 172 -6.28 -10.64 18.18
N GLY A 173 -7.36 -9.91 17.90
CA GLY A 173 -8.35 -10.29 16.88
C GLY A 173 -7.87 -10.20 15.42
N CYS A 174 -6.74 -9.55 15.17
CA CYS A 174 -6.11 -9.44 13.86
C CYS A 174 -4.81 -10.26 13.76
N THR A 175 -4.58 -11.21 14.66
CA THR A 175 -3.42 -12.11 14.61
C THR A 175 -3.52 -13.01 13.37
N ILE A 176 -2.41 -13.16 12.68
CA ILE A 176 -2.28 -14.00 11.48
C ILE A 176 -1.19 -15.02 11.76
N ASP A 177 -1.51 -16.30 11.52
CA ASP A 177 -0.51 -17.37 11.57
C ASP A 177 0.41 -17.25 10.35
N THR A 178 1.70 -17.22 10.58
CA THR A 178 2.74 -17.27 9.53
C THR A 178 3.50 -18.58 9.64
N VAL A 179 3.78 -19.20 8.53
CA VAL A 179 4.64 -20.39 8.42
C VAL A 179 6.06 -20.00 8.13
#